data_19f1f9fd9496d539848ed5b7f5f16fdb
#
_entry.id   19f1f9fd9496d539848ed5b7f5f16fdb
#
_cell.length_a   1.000
_cell.length_b   1.000
_cell.length_c   1.000
_cell.angle_alpha   90.00
_cell.angle_beta   90.00
_cell.angle_gamma   90.00
#
_symmetry.space_group_name_H-M   'P 1'
#
loop_
_entity.id
_entity.type
_entity.pdbx_description
1 polymer ?
#
loop_
_entity_poly.entity_id
_entity_poly.type
_entity_poly.pdbx_seq_one_letter_code
_entity_poly.pdbx_strand_id
1 'polypeptide(L)'
;MQTVDRDDMQVRIEGDGIDFRTKELGGQTIGWVVLPKGADLSPVLKGLPGDACQCPHWGYMIKGRLLMRTADGERTYEAGQAFYWGPGHVPEALEACEYIDISPTAELEEVLAHVTG
;
A
#
# COMPACT_ATOMS: atom_id res chain seq x y z
N MET A 1 22.70 8.57 6.53
CA MET A 1 21.95 9.03 5.33
C MET A 1 21.83 7.89 4.35
N GLN A 2 20.62 7.63 3.86
CA GLN A 2 20.35 6.50 2.97
C GLN A 2 19.43 6.96 1.83
N THR A 3 19.50 6.24 0.71
CA THR A 3 18.60 6.43 -0.42
C THR A 3 18.45 5.09 -1.13
N VAL A 4 17.39 4.97 -1.91
CA VAL A 4 17.17 3.79 -2.75
C VAL A 4 16.44 4.20 -4.02
N ASP A 5 16.88 3.67 -5.16
CA ASP A 5 16.15 3.81 -6.40
C ASP A 5 15.05 2.72 -6.48
N ARG A 6 13.90 3.04 -7.09
CA ARG A 6 12.80 2.09 -7.21
C ARG A 6 13.26 0.74 -7.77
N ASP A 7 14.12 0.77 -8.78
CA ASP A 7 14.57 -0.46 -9.45
C ASP A 7 15.46 -1.34 -8.56
N ASP A 8 16.00 -0.80 -7.48
CA ASP A 8 16.82 -1.53 -6.52
C ASP A 8 16.01 -2.01 -5.30
N MET A 9 14.73 -1.70 -5.24
CA MET A 9 13.86 -2.16 -4.16
C MET A 9 13.44 -3.61 -4.40
N GLN A 10 13.24 -4.35 -3.32
CA GLN A 10 12.80 -5.74 -3.39
C GLN A 10 11.37 -5.84 -3.89
N VAL A 11 11.13 -6.60 -4.96
CA VAL A 11 9.79 -6.90 -5.45
C VAL A 11 9.11 -7.87 -4.48
N ARG A 12 7.97 -7.47 -3.93
CA ARG A 12 7.23 -8.28 -2.96
C ARG A 12 5.98 -8.90 -3.59
N ILE A 13 5.30 -8.16 -4.46
CA ILE A 13 4.12 -8.64 -5.19
C ILE A 13 4.27 -8.14 -6.63
N GLU A 14 4.11 -9.06 -7.59
CA GLU A 14 4.19 -8.73 -9.01
C GLU A 14 3.24 -9.63 -9.80
N GLY A 15 2.50 -9.03 -10.71
CA GLY A 15 1.59 -9.76 -11.59
C GLY A 15 0.29 -9.01 -11.81
N ASP A 16 -0.35 -9.26 -12.95
CA ASP A 16 -1.64 -8.68 -13.33
C ASP A 16 -1.67 -7.15 -13.25
N GLY A 17 -0.51 -6.52 -13.52
CA GLY A 17 -0.37 -5.06 -13.47
C GLY A 17 -0.05 -4.50 -12.09
N ILE A 18 0.04 -5.34 -11.07
CA ILE A 18 0.43 -4.95 -9.72
C ILE A 18 1.94 -5.06 -9.58
N ASP A 19 2.56 -4.04 -8.96
CA ASP A 19 3.98 -4.05 -8.64
C ASP A 19 4.13 -3.39 -7.27
N PHE A 20 4.53 -4.17 -6.27
CA PHE A 20 4.74 -3.69 -4.91
C PHE A 20 6.16 -4.01 -4.51
N ARG A 21 6.93 -2.97 -4.20
CA ARG A 21 8.33 -3.06 -3.81
C ARG A 21 8.57 -2.42 -2.47
N THR A 22 9.55 -2.95 -1.73
CA THR A 22 9.90 -2.42 -0.42
C THR A 22 11.40 -2.31 -0.23
N LYS A 23 11.79 -1.39 0.67
CA LYS A 23 13.15 -1.29 1.18
C LYS A 23 13.10 -0.72 2.59
N GLU A 24 13.79 -1.36 3.53
CA GLU A 24 13.92 -0.80 4.86
C GLU A 24 15.00 0.29 4.86
N LEU A 25 14.64 1.45 5.33
CA LEU A 25 15.51 2.60 5.47
C LEU A 25 15.29 3.24 6.83
N GLY A 26 16.36 3.36 7.62
CA GLY A 26 16.28 4.05 8.90
C GLY A 26 15.30 3.45 9.90
N GLY A 27 15.11 2.12 9.87
CA GLY A 27 14.22 1.42 10.79
C GLY A 27 12.75 1.41 10.39
N GLN A 28 12.41 1.99 9.24
CA GLN A 28 11.06 1.95 8.66
C GLN A 28 11.13 1.32 7.28
N THR A 29 9.98 0.90 6.75
CA THR A 29 9.93 0.34 5.40
C THR A 29 9.29 1.32 4.44
N ILE A 30 9.99 1.61 3.35
CA ILE A 30 9.45 2.39 2.24
C ILE A 30 8.80 1.41 1.27
N GLY A 31 7.55 1.67 0.91
CA GLY A 31 6.82 0.93 -0.11
C GLY A 31 6.67 1.76 -1.37
N TRP A 32 6.79 1.10 -2.52
CA TRP A 32 6.49 1.73 -3.81
C TRP A 32 5.49 0.83 -4.51
N VAL A 33 4.29 1.36 -4.75
CA VAL A 33 3.13 0.56 -5.18
C VAL A 33 2.59 1.08 -6.50
N VAL A 34 2.40 0.16 -7.44
CA VAL A 34 1.68 0.42 -8.69
C VAL A 34 0.49 -0.52 -8.73
N LEU A 35 -0.70 0.03 -8.95
CA LEU A 35 -1.93 -0.74 -9.07
C LEU A 35 -2.60 -0.40 -10.40
N PRO A 36 -3.11 -1.41 -11.14
CA PRO A 36 -3.90 -1.15 -12.34
C PRO A 36 -5.31 -0.68 -11.96
N LYS A 37 -5.98 -0.01 -12.89
CA LYS A 37 -7.38 0.36 -12.71
C LYS A 37 -8.21 -0.87 -12.36
N GLY A 38 -9.03 -0.75 -11.33
CA GLY A 38 -9.93 -1.80 -10.88
C GLY A 38 -9.33 -2.77 -9.87
N ALA A 39 -8.04 -2.63 -9.53
CA ALA A 39 -7.45 -3.47 -8.48
C ALA A 39 -8.15 -3.20 -7.15
N ASP A 40 -8.78 -4.24 -6.60
CA ASP A 40 -9.47 -4.20 -5.32
C ASP A 40 -8.74 -5.17 -4.39
N LEU A 41 -8.21 -4.67 -3.28
CA LEU A 41 -7.42 -5.49 -2.37
C LEU A 41 -8.27 -6.23 -1.32
N SER A 42 -9.60 -6.05 -1.33
CA SER A 42 -10.47 -6.75 -0.37
C SER A 42 -10.25 -8.26 -0.35
N PRO A 43 -10.16 -8.97 -1.50
CA PRO A 43 -9.99 -10.43 -1.45
C PRO A 43 -8.73 -10.88 -0.74
N VAL A 44 -7.59 -10.18 -0.97
CA VAL A 44 -6.32 -10.60 -0.38
C VAL A 44 -6.18 -10.20 1.09
N LEU A 45 -6.98 -9.22 1.54
CA LEU A 45 -6.98 -8.80 2.94
C LEU A 45 -7.96 -9.61 3.80
N LYS A 46 -8.80 -10.42 3.19
CA LYS A 46 -9.74 -11.27 3.92
C LYS A 46 -8.98 -12.23 4.82
N GLY A 47 -9.41 -12.33 6.07
CA GLY A 47 -8.76 -13.16 7.08
C GLY A 47 -7.89 -12.37 8.05
N LEU A 48 -7.47 -11.17 7.68
CA LEU A 48 -6.86 -10.25 8.64
C LEU A 48 -7.95 -9.67 9.56
N PRO A 49 -7.59 -9.12 10.72
CA PRO A 49 -8.58 -8.50 11.61
C PRO A 49 -9.43 -7.48 10.84
N GLY A 50 -10.76 -7.62 10.91
CA GLY A 50 -11.69 -6.77 10.19
C GLY A 50 -11.64 -6.91 8.67
N ASP A 51 -10.97 -7.95 8.15
CA ASP A 51 -10.74 -8.15 6.71
C ASP A 51 -10.09 -6.94 6.06
N ALA A 52 -9.20 -6.28 6.78
CA ALA A 52 -8.58 -5.01 6.39
C ALA A 52 -7.10 -4.99 6.73
N CYS A 53 -6.36 -4.09 6.10
CA CYS A 53 -4.97 -3.86 6.43
C CYS A 53 -4.87 -3.12 7.76
N GLN A 54 -4.16 -3.69 8.72
CA GLN A 54 -3.98 -3.10 10.05
C GLN A 54 -2.68 -2.31 10.18
N CYS A 55 -1.84 -2.32 9.16
CA CYS A 55 -0.58 -1.58 9.17
C CYS A 55 -0.84 -0.11 8.82
N PRO A 56 -0.40 0.83 9.66
CA PRO A 56 -0.53 2.25 9.30
C PRO A 56 0.49 2.63 8.23
N HIS A 57 0.11 3.58 7.37
CA HIS A 57 0.98 4.09 6.32
C HIS A 57 0.93 5.61 6.25
N TRP A 58 2.07 6.24 6.07
CA TRP A 58 2.21 7.65 5.71
C TRP A 58 2.77 7.68 4.30
N GLY A 59 2.20 8.47 3.41
CA GLY A 59 2.68 8.43 2.04
C GLY A 59 2.22 9.58 1.15
N TYR A 60 2.43 9.37 -0.14
CA TYR A 60 2.18 10.38 -1.17
C TYR A 60 1.71 9.71 -2.45
N MET A 61 0.57 10.20 -2.98
CA MET A 61 0.04 9.75 -4.27
C MET A 61 0.78 10.41 -5.42
N ILE A 62 1.48 9.61 -6.23
CA ILE A 62 2.24 10.10 -7.39
C ILE A 62 1.29 10.31 -8.57
N LYS A 63 0.39 9.35 -8.84
CA LYS A 63 -0.59 9.47 -9.91
C LYS A 63 -1.81 8.60 -9.66
N GLY A 64 -2.91 8.93 -10.34
CA GLY A 64 -4.15 8.16 -10.33
C GLY A 64 -5.05 8.49 -9.16
N ARG A 65 -6.06 7.63 -8.96
CA ARG A 65 -7.07 7.79 -7.91
C ARG A 65 -7.30 6.48 -7.19
N LEU A 66 -7.34 6.54 -5.88
CA LEU A 66 -7.52 5.40 -5.01
C LEU A 66 -8.70 5.64 -4.07
N LEU A 67 -9.61 4.68 -4.00
CA LEU A 67 -10.68 4.67 -3.02
C LEU A 67 -10.20 3.90 -1.79
N MET A 68 -10.34 4.52 -0.62
CA MET A 68 -10.02 3.87 0.64
C MET A 68 -11.29 3.65 1.46
N ARG A 69 -11.56 2.40 1.80
CA ARG A 69 -12.70 2.03 2.65
C ARG A 69 -12.21 1.75 4.06
N THR A 70 -12.94 2.27 5.04
CA THR A 70 -12.71 2.00 6.46
C THR A 70 -14.04 1.80 7.15
N ALA A 71 -14.03 1.42 8.43
CA ALA A 71 -15.25 1.31 9.22
C ALA A 71 -16.01 2.63 9.31
N ASP A 72 -15.32 3.77 9.15
CA ASP A 72 -15.92 5.11 9.24
C ASP A 72 -16.43 5.64 7.90
N GLY A 73 -16.29 4.86 6.81
CA GLY A 73 -16.75 5.27 5.48
C GLY A 73 -15.66 5.19 4.43
N GLU A 74 -15.82 5.96 3.37
CA GLU A 74 -14.95 5.94 2.21
C GLU A 74 -14.34 7.31 1.94
N ARG A 75 -13.10 7.32 1.43
CA ARG A 75 -12.43 8.54 1.01
C ARG A 75 -11.60 8.25 -0.24
N THR A 76 -11.57 9.21 -1.17
CA THR A 76 -10.76 9.12 -2.38
C THR A 76 -9.47 9.91 -2.20
N TYR A 77 -8.37 9.33 -2.67
CA TYR A 77 -7.04 9.96 -2.70
C TYR A 77 -6.58 10.07 -4.13
N GLU A 78 -5.95 11.20 -4.50
CA GLU A 78 -5.52 11.40 -5.87
C GLU A 78 -4.13 12.04 -5.95
N ALA A 79 -3.56 12.04 -7.16
CA ALA A 79 -2.21 12.56 -7.41
C ALA A 79 -1.98 13.91 -6.77
N GLY A 80 -0.83 14.09 -6.13
CA GLY A 80 -0.45 15.32 -5.46
C GLY A 80 -0.83 15.38 -3.99
N GLN A 81 -1.50 14.37 -3.45
CA GLN A 81 -1.92 14.34 -2.05
C GLN A 81 -0.98 13.49 -1.19
N ALA A 82 -0.55 14.05 -0.07
CA ALA A 82 0.06 13.29 1.01
C ALA A 82 -1.05 12.72 1.88
N PHE A 83 -0.82 11.54 2.47
CA PHE A 83 -1.86 10.85 3.22
C PHE A 83 -1.33 10.20 4.49
N TYR A 84 -2.25 9.92 5.39
CA TYR A 84 -2.08 8.96 6.47
C TYR A 84 -3.25 7.97 6.41
N TRP A 85 -2.94 6.70 6.29
CA TRP A 85 -3.93 5.62 6.34
C TRP A 85 -3.74 4.84 7.64
N GLY A 86 -4.67 5.01 8.55
CA GLY A 86 -4.65 4.30 9.83
C GLY A 86 -5.02 2.83 9.69
N PRO A 87 -4.87 2.04 10.77
CA PRO A 87 -5.29 0.63 10.77
C PRO A 87 -6.75 0.47 10.37
N GLY A 88 -7.06 -0.60 9.63
CA GLY A 88 -8.43 -0.92 9.24
C GLY A 88 -8.85 -0.38 7.89
N HIS A 89 -7.92 -0.27 6.94
CA HIS A 89 -8.22 0.27 5.61
C HIS A 89 -8.17 -0.81 4.53
N VAL A 90 -8.98 -0.60 3.47
CA VAL A 90 -9.06 -1.49 2.30
C VAL A 90 -9.03 -0.63 1.04
N PRO A 91 -7.94 -0.67 0.25
CA PRO A 91 -7.82 0.15 -0.95
C PRO A 91 -8.38 -0.52 -2.20
N GLU A 92 -8.89 0.34 -3.09
CA GLU A 92 -9.29 -0.04 -4.44
C GLU A 92 -8.85 1.04 -5.43
N ALA A 93 -8.18 0.66 -6.52
CA ALA A 93 -7.72 1.60 -7.53
C ALA A 93 -8.87 1.97 -8.47
N LEU A 94 -9.36 3.20 -8.38
CA LEU A 94 -10.39 3.71 -9.31
C LEU A 94 -9.81 4.03 -10.67
N GLU A 95 -8.53 4.42 -10.70
CA GLU A 95 -7.72 4.61 -11.89
C GLU A 95 -6.39 3.93 -11.65
N ALA A 96 -5.64 3.62 -12.71
CA ALA A 96 -4.27 3.14 -12.53
C ALA A 96 -3.53 4.14 -11.65
N CYS A 97 -2.94 3.68 -10.56
CA CYS A 97 -2.31 4.58 -9.60
C CYS A 97 -0.92 4.12 -9.19
N GLU A 98 -0.16 5.08 -8.69
CA GLU A 98 1.18 4.87 -8.18
C GLU A 98 1.34 5.73 -6.93
N TYR A 99 1.89 5.13 -5.87
CA TYR A 99 2.15 5.87 -4.63
C TYR A 99 3.34 5.27 -3.89
N ILE A 100 3.91 6.09 -3.00
CA ILE A 100 4.93 5.64 -2.06
C ILE A 100 4.39 5.82 -0.66
N ASP A 101 4.78 4.92 0.24
CA ASP A 101 4.41 5.01 1.63
C ASP A 101 5.56 4.62 2.55
N ILE A 102 5.39 4.94 3.83
CA ILE A 102 6.32 4.60 4.91
C ILE A 102 5.51 3.85 5.93
N SER A 103 6.00 2.69 6.36
CA SER A 103 5.29 1.79 7.25
C SER A 103 6.21 1.26 8.35
N PRO A 104 5.67 0.95 9.54
CA PRO A 104 6.40 0.16 10.53
C PRO A 104 6.73 -1.21 9.93
N THR A 105 8.00 -1.59 9.97
CA THR A 105 8.49 -2.80 9.28
C THR A 105 7.80 -4.07 9.74
N ALA A 106 7.71 -4.30 11.05
CA ALA A 106 7.14 -5.55 11.58
C ALA A 106 5.66 -5.70 11.20
N GLU A 107 4.88 -4.63 11.31
CA GLU A 107 3.46 -4.65 11.01
C GLU A 107 3.21 -4.84 9.52
N LEU A 108 4.02 -4.22 8.66
CA LEU A 108 3.94 -4.42 7.23
C LEU A 108 4.27 -5.86 6.84
N GLU A 109 5.30 -6.45 7.44
CA GLU A 109 5.69 -7.84 7.15
C GLU A 109 4.58 -8.82 7.52
N GLU A 110 3.84 -8.58 8.59
CA GLU A 110 2.68 -9.41 8.94
C GLU A 110 1.61 -9.38 7.85
N VAL A 111 1.30 -8.19 7.32
CA VAL A 111 0.32 -8.05 6.23
C VAL A 111 0.83 -8.72 4.98
N LEU A 112 2.09 -8.50 4.60
CA LEU A 112 2.67 -9.11 3.40
C LEU A 112 2.69 -10.63 3.49
N ALA A 113 3.02 -11.19 4.66
CA ALA A 113 3.01 -12.64 4.87
C ALA A 113 1.61 -13.22 4.65
N HIS A 114 0.56 -12.52 5.08
CA HIS A 114 -0.82 -12.94 4.86
C HIS A 114 -1.21 -12.86 3.38
N VAL A 115 -0.89 -11.75 2.73
CA VAL A 115 -1.27 -11.48 1.33
C VAL A 115 -0.55 -12.40 0.36
N THR A 116 0.70 -12.75 0.64
CA THR A 116 1.54 -13.61 -0.22
C THR A 116 1.59 -15.06 0.22
N GLY A 117 0.98 -15.38 1.33
CA GLY A 117 1.02 -16.73 1.93
C GLY A 117 -0.01 -17.73 1.41
#